data_f05642dbdd13cee4bb000e9ad8636bec
#
_entry.id   f05642dbdd13cee4bb000e9ad8636bec
#
_cell.length_a   1.000
_cell.length_b   1.000
_cell.length_c   1.000
_cell.angle_alpha   90.00
_cell.angle_beta   90.00
_cell.angle_gamma   90.00
#
_symmetry.space_group_name_H-M   'P 1'
#
loop_
_entity.id
_entity.type
_entity.pdbx_description
1 polymer ?
#
loop_
_entity_poly.entity_id
_entity_poly.type
_entity_poly.pdbx_seq_one_letter_code
_entity_poly.pdbx_strand_id
1 'polypeptide(L)'
;IHDYLVKNINYDKDGKGAELAGGKDSNSPYLAFRNKLCVCQGYANLLRVMAISQGIPSVSLNGNLFGGKGTYYYGGHAWAAALVDGKWIIEDPTNGNFYPMNPADAYAADLQTTWISPAAFEKDGFVLDFHEVHLNVAEVKSRQSILTVPYSYEYDAKRHKSFRITSFNPHKMLPDEVKQIYLGDNIVSLGQGLVGLSRFGNQVAAVHVSPNNKKLCSEDGAVYRYHLKNKERVIDELIYVPTQKKSLKLLPMPRLEKNTVTGCAELESVYVLPGTKVIEAHAFERCPKLRKVYLPEDCEVQEGAFANRSKEVELVRGDFTGIRRVRR
;
A
#
# COMPACT_ATOMS: atom_id res chain seq x y z
N ILE A 1 -16.65 -8.98 33.90
CA ILE A 1 -17.24 -8.90 32.55
C ILE A 1 -16.49 -9.85 31.61
N HIS A 2 -15.18 -9.72 31.49
CA HIS A 2 -14.34 -10.57 30.62
C HIS A 2 -14.61 -12.06 30.84
N ASP A 3 -14.43 -12.56 32.04
CA ASP A 3 -14.62 -13.97 32.39
C ASP A 3 -16.05 -14.47 32.15
N TYR A 4 -17.04 -13.58 32.35
CA TYR A 4 -18.42 -13.89 32.00
C TYR A 4 -18.59 -14.16 30.52
N LEU A 5 -18.01 -13.30 29.68
CA LEU A 5 -18.09 -13.44 28.22
C LEU A 5 -17.40 -14.71 27.73
N VAL A 6 -16.16 -14.93 28.20
CA VAL A 6 -15.38 -16.15 27.86
C VAL A 6 -16.12 -17.41 28.23
N LYS A 7 -16.79 -17.43 29.38
CA LYS A 7 -17.50 -18.62 29.89
C LYS A 7 -18.86 -18.84 29.24
N ASN A 8 -19.59 -17.78 28.87
CA ASN A 8 -21.01 -17.86 28.54
C ASN A 8 -21.36 -17.56 27.09
N ILE A 9 -20.44 -17.05 26.31
CA ILE A 9 -20.65 -16.74 24.90
C ILE A 9 -19.80 -17.68 24.05
N ASN A 10 -20.37 -18.22 23.00
CA ASN A 10 -19.68 -19.10 22.05
C ASN A 10 -19.32 -18.32 20.76
N TYR A 11 -18.23 -18.71 20.14
CA TYR A 11 -17.85 -18.13 18.85
C TYR A 11 -18.66 -18.75 17.71
N ASP A 12 -19.24 -17.89 16.89
CA ASP A 12 -20.07 -18.26 15.76
C ASP A 12 -19.21 -18.63 14.52
N LYS A 13 -18.75 -19.87 14.48
CA LYS A 13 -17.92 -20.38 13.36
C LYS A 13 -18.72 -20.64 12.09
N ASP A 14 -19.99 -20.91 12.23
CA ASP A 14 -20.85 -21.43 11.16
C ASP A 14 -21.86 -20.41 10.65
N GLY A 15 -21.82 -19.16 11.15
CA GLY A 15 -22.76 -18.10 10.78
C GLY A 15 -24.18 -18.29 11.36
N LYS A 16 -24.38 -19.21 12.29
CA LYS A 16 -25.69 -19.50 12.91
C LYS A 16 -26.24 -18.33 13.71
N GLY A 17 -25.37 -17.50 14.28
CA GLY A 17 -25.78 -16.30 15.01
C GLY A 17 -26.46 -15.27 14.11
N ALA A 18 -26.04 -15.14 12.87
CA ALA A 18 -26.69 -14.30 11.88
C ALA A 18 -28.06 -14.89 11.46
N GLU A 19 -28.15 -16.20 11.32
CA GLU A 19 -29.39 -16.91 11.00
C GLU A 19 -30.43 -16.77 12.12
N LEU A 20 -30.01 -16.99 13.37
CA LEU A 20 -30.85 -16.80 14.57
C LEU A 20 -31.29 -15.34 14.76
N ALA A 21 -30.57 -14.40 14.22
CA ALA A 21 -30.89 -12.98 14.21
C ALA A 21 -31.83 -12.57 13.07
N GLY A 22 -32.38 -13.52 12.30
CA GLY A 22 -33.23 -13.26 11.14
C GLY A 22 -32.47 -12.63 9.95
N GLY A 23 -31.22 -13.05 9.72
CA GLY A 23 -30.33 -12.50 8.70
C GLY A 23 -29.72 -11.17 9.08
N LYS A 24 -29.89 -10.72 10.31
CA LYS A 24 -29.31 -9.50 10.87
C LYS A 24 -28.06 -9.83 11.69
N ASP A 25 -27.10 -9.01 11.52
CA ASP A 25 -25.78 -8.86 12.05
C ASP A 25 -25.49 -9.58 13.40
N SER A 26 -24.64 -10.62 13.36
CA SER A 26 -24.07 -11.27 14.56
C SER A 26 -23.16 -10.35 15.41
N ASN A 27 -23.02 -9.09 14.99
CA ASN A 27 -22.25 -8.04 15.68
C ASN A 27 -23.06 -7.30 16.75
N SER A 28 -24.38 -7.54 16.84
CA SER A 28 -25.24 -6.88 17.81
C SER A 28 -24.95 -7.36 19.23
N PRO A 29 -24.63 -6.46 20.19
CA PRO A 29 -24.38 -6.83 21.58
C PRO A 29 -25.62 -7.47 22.24
N TYR A 30 -26.83 -7.01 21.86
CA TYR A 30 -28.07 -7.59 22.36
C TYR A 30 -28.25 -9.05 21.90
N LEU A 31 -28.03 -9.32 20.61
CA LEU A 31 -28.16 -10.66 20.05
C LEU A 31 -27.05 -11.59 20.58
N ALA A 32 -25.83 -11.09 20.71
CA ALA A 32 -24.73 -11.82 21.35
C ALA A 32 -25.09 -12.25 22.78
N PHE A 33 -25.65 -11.36 23.58
CA PHE A 33 -26.08 -11.65 24.95
C PHE A 33 -27.25 -12.64 24.99
N ARG A 34 -28.27 -12.42 24.15
CA ARG A 34 -29.47 -13.25 24.11
C ARG A 34 -29.20 -14.66 23.60
N ASN A 35 -28.51 -14.78 22.50
CA ASN A 35 -28.30 -16.05 21.80
C ASN A 35 -27.07 -16.80 22.28
N LYS A 36 -26.23 -16.17 23.10
CA LYS A 36 -24.95 -16.72 23.58
C LYS A 36 -24.01 -17.15 22.45
N LEU A 37 -24.12 -16.46 21.31
CA LEU A 37 -23.41 -16.80 20.08
C LEU A 37 -23.13 -15.53 19.26
N CYS A 38 -21.86 -15.26 18.93
CA CYS A 38 -21.45 -14.14 18.08
C CYS A 38 -20.03 -14.29 17.54
N VAL A 39 -19.63 -13.42 16.62
CA VAL A 39 -18.25 -13.28 16.15
C VAL A 39 -17.49 -12.25 16.99
N CYS A 40 -16.21 -12.03 16.70
CA CYS A 40 -15.32 -11.14 17.47
C CYS A 40 -15.93 -9.74 17.69
N GLN A 41 -16.56 -9.14 16.68
CA GLN A 41 -17.23 -7.83 16.82
C GLN A 41 -18.37 -7.86 17.84
N GLY A 42 -19.13 -8.96 17.89
CA GLY A 42 -20.21 -9.15 18.89
C GLY A 42 -19.65 -9.21 20.32
N TYR A 43 -18.54 -9.91 20.53
CA TYR A 43 -17.83 -9.93 21.81
C TYR A 43 -17.35 -8.53 22.23
N ALA A 44 -16.68 -7.82 21.33
CA ALA A 44 -16.16 -6.48 21.58
C ALA A 44 -17.29 -5.48 21.91
N ASN A 45 -18.37 -5.50 21.15
CA ASN A 45 -19.53 -4.64 21.38
C ASN A 45 -20.27 -4.97 22.67
N LEU A 46 -20.41 -6.25 23.00
CA LEU A 46 -21.06 -6.68 24.23
C LEU A 46 -20.24 -6.29 25.47
N LEU A 47 -18.91 -6.51 25.44
CA LEU A 47 -18.02 -6.06 26.51
C LEU A 47 -18.13 -4.56 26.74
N ARG A 48 -18.07 -3.79 25.66
CA ARG A 48 -18.21 -2.34 25.69
C ARG A 48 -19.52 -1.91 26.37
N VAL A 49 -20.64 -2.46 25.96
CA VAL A 49 -21.96 -2.12 26.51
C VAL A 49 -22.04 -2.48 27.99
N MET A 50 -21.55 -3.67 28.37
CA MET A 50 -21.53 -4.11 29.75
C MET A 50 -20.62 -3.25 30.63
N ALA A 51 -19.44 -2.86 30.12
CA ALA A 51 -18.52 -1.96 30.83
C ALA A 51 -19.15 -0.57 31.05
N ILE A 52 -19.73 0.01 30.01
CA ILE A 52 -20.40 1.32 30.09
C ILE A 52 -21.58 1.28 31.08
N SER A 53 -22.33 0.19 31.12
CA SER A 53 -23.45 0.01 32.08
C SER A 53 -22.99 -0.01 33.54
N GLN A 54 -21.72 -0.29 33.80
CA GLN A 54 -21.07 -0.23 35.12
C GLN A 54 -20.30 1.07 35.37
N GLY A 55 -20.45 2.07 34.50
CA GLY A 55 -19.75 3.35 34.60
C GLY A 55 -18.28 3.29 34.15
N ILE A 56 -17.83 2.20 33.51
CA ILE A 56 -16.46 2.03 33.03
C ILE A 56 -16.40 2.54 31.59
N PRO A 57 -15.65 3.62 31.27
CA PRO A 57 -15.45 4.05 29.90
C PRO A 57 -14.85 2.93 29.05
N SER A 58 -15.45 2.63 27.90
CA SER A 58 -15.00 1.56 27.04
C SER A 58 -15.25 1.86 25.55
N VAL A 59 -14.39 1.34 24.68
CA VAL A 59 -14.46 1.47 23.23
C VAL A 59 -14.28 0.11 22.56
N SER A 60 -14.93 -0.10 21.42
CA SER A 60 -14.65 -1.22 20.53
C SER A 60 -13.58 -0.82 19.56
N LEU A 61 -12.64 -1.71 19.29
CA LEU A 61 -11.50 -1.51 18.42
C LEU A 61 -11.50 -2.59 17.34
N ASN A 62 -11.00 -2.23 16.16
CA ASN A 62 -10.86 -3.14 15.03
C ASN A 62 -9.41 -3.10 14.54
N GLY A 63 -8.93 -4.24 14.06
CA GLY A 63 -7.60 -4.38 13.52
C GLY A 63 -7.39 -5.75 12.92
N ASN A 64 -6.24 -6.33 13.16
CA ASN A 64 -5.82 -7.59 12.57
C ASN A 64 -5.45 -8.60 13.66
N LEU A 65 -5.73 -9.87 13.39
CA LEU A 65 -5.31 -11.01 14.21
C LEU A 65 -4.21 -11.79 13.51
N PHE A 66 -3.12 -12.03 14.24
CA PHE A 66 -1.96 -12.78 13.78
C PHE A 66 -1.70 -13.96 14.70
N GLY A 67 -1.14 -15.04 14.15
CA GLY A 67 -0.66 -16.21 14.89
C GLY A 67 0.75 -16.61 14.49
N GLY A 68 1.24 -17.70 15.08
CA GLY A 68 2.57 -18.22 14.75
C GLY A 68 3.70 -17.20 14.98
N LYS A 69 3.61 -16.38 16.02
CA LYS A 69 4.55 -15.28 16.32
C LYS A 69 4.61 -14.23 15.20
N GLY A 70 3.47 -13.93 14.56
CA GLY A 70 3.35 -12.97 13.47
C GLY A 70 3.65 -13.53 12.09
N THR A 71 3.79 -14.85 11.95
CA THR A 71 4.03 -15.49 10.65
C THR A 71 2.75 -15.85 9.92
N TYR A 72 1.62 -15.92 10.62
CA TYR A 72 0.31 -16.21 10.03
C TYR A 72 -0.65 -15.05 10.26
N TYR A 73 -1.34 -14.65 9.20
CA TYR A 73 -2.42 -13.67 9.24
C TYR A 73 -3.76 -14.39 9.24
N TYR A 74 -4.53 -14.21 10.32
CA TYR A 74 -5.86 -14.81 10.43
C TYR A 74 -6.98 -13.96 9.86
N GLY A 75 -6.74 -12.65 9.64
CA GLY A 75 -7.74 -11.74 9.11
C GLY A 75 -8.07 -10.56 10.02
N GLY A 76 -9.12 -9.83 9.65
CA GLY A 76 -9.67 -8.75 10.47
C GLY A 76 -10.19 -9.28 11.79
N HIS A 77 -9.99 -8.51 12.87
CA HIS A 77 -10.40 -8.87 14.22
C HIS A 77 -10.95 -7.66 14.97
N ALA A 78 -11.82 -7.92 15.95
CA ALA A 78 -12.37 -6.91 16.84
C ALA A 78 -12.15 -7.29 18.31
N TRP A 79 -11.80 -6.30 19.12
CA TRP A 79 -11.63 -6.39 20.56
C TRP A 79 -12.16 -5.11 21.24
N ALA A 80 -12.05 -5.01 22.53
CA ALA A 80 -12.45 -3.81 23.26
C ALA A 80 -11.28 -3.26 24.09
N ALA A 81 -11.41 -1.99 24.51
CA ALA A 81 -10.59 -1.43 25.55
C ALA A 81 -11.50 -0.78 26.61
N ALA A 82 -11.10 -0.89 27.87
CA ALA A 82 -11.79 -0.31 29.03
C ALA A 82 -10.82 0.52 29.87
N LEU A 83 -11.31 1.65 30.42
CA LEU A 83 -10.52 2.49 31.32
C LEU A 83 -10.76 2.05 32.77
N VAL A 84 -9.78 1.35 33.35
CA VAL A 84 -9.84 0.84 34.72
C VAL A 84 -8.71 1.48 35.52
N ASP A 85 -9.02 2.07 36.67
CA ASP A 85 -8.05 2.75 37.54
C ASP A 85 -7.15 3.75 36.82
N GLY A 86 -7.74 4.53 35.87
CA GLY A 86 -7.02 5.52 35.09
C GLY A 86 -6.10 4.96 33.99
N LYS A 87 -6.13 3.67 33.73
CA LYS A 87 -5.36 3.00 32.70
C LYS A 87 -6.27 2.30 31.69
N TRP A 88 -5.95 2.45 30.41
CA TRP A 88 -6.61 1.68 29.38
C TRP A 88 -6.12 0.23 29.41
N ILE A 89 -7.06 -0.68 29.33
CA ILE A 89 -6.82 -2.13 29.31
C ILE A 89 -7.47 -2.69 28.06
N ILE A 90 -6.70 -3.42 27.26
CA ILE A 90 -7.21 -4.14 26.09
C ILE A 90 -7.78 -5.47 26.52
N GLU A 91 -8.98 -5.74 26.05
CA GLU A 91 -9.77 -6.93 26.37
C GLU A 91 -10.18 -7.65 25.08
N ASP A 92 -9.74 -8.88 24.92
CA ASP A 92 -10.15 -9.74 23.82
C ASP A 92 -10.78 -11.04 24.34
N PRO A 93 -12.05 -11.00 24.73
CA PRO A 93 -12.74 -12.19 25.25
C PRO A 93 -12.99 -13.26 24.18
N THR A 94 -12.88 -12.93 22.89
CA THR A 94 -12.99 -13.91 21.80
C THR A 94 -11.96 -15.04 21.95
N ASN A 95 -10.74 -14.68 22.33
CA ASN A 95 -9.62 -15.60 22.53
C ASN A 95 -9.25 -15.82 24.01
N GLY A 96 -10.07 -15.29 24.92
CA GLY A 96 -9.80 -15.36 26.36
C GLY A 96 -8.60 -14.55 26.80
N ASN A 97 -8.29 -13.47 26.11
CA ASN A 97 -7.08 -12.69 26.29
C ASN A 97 -7.34 -11.33 26.95
N PHE A 98 -6.43 -10.96 27.81
CA PHE A 98 -6.44 -9.73 28.58
C PHE A 98 -5.06 -9.05 28.54
N TYR A 99 -5.02 -7.76 28.18
CA TYR A 99 -3.76 -7.03 28.02
C TYR A 99 -3.79 -5.69 28.74
N PRO A 100 -2.93 -5.47 29.73
CA PRO A 100 -2.80 -4.18 30.38
C PRO A 100 -1.97 -3.21 29.49
N MET A 101 -2.55 -2.70 28.42
CA MET A 101 -1.88 -1.82 27.46
C MET A 101 -2.76 -0.64 27.09
N ASN A 102 -2.11 0.48 26.72
CA ASN A 102 -2.78 1.59 26.10
C ASN A 102 -3.25 1.24 24.68
N PRO A 103 -4.52 1.47 24.29
CA PRO A 103 -5.02 1.24 22.94
C PRO A 103 -4.24 1.95 21.84
N ALA A 104 -3.58 3.08 22.15
CA ALA A 104 -2.73 3.80 21.21
C ALA A 104 -1.38 3.09 20.96
N ASP A 105 -0.93 2.28 21.92
CA ASP A 105 0.31 1.51 21.84
C ASP A 105 0.05 0.06 21.38
N ALA A 106 -1.09 -0.21 20.80
CA ALA A 106 -1.69 -1.50 20.58
C ALA A 106 -0.90 -2.48 19.70
N TYR A 107 0.30 -2.78 20.12
CA TYR A 107 0.96 -4.03 19.82
C TYR A 107 0.85 -4.92 21.02
N ALA A 108 -0.06 -5.87 20.98
CA ALA A 108 -0.16 -6.85 22.01
C ALA A 108 1.14 -7.64 22.05
N ALA A 109 1.82 -7.53 23.18
CA ALA A 109 2.93 -8.38 23.49
C ALA A 109 2.53 -9.85 23.32
N ASP A 110 3.45 -10.59 22.74
CA ASP A 110 3.57 -12.02 22.64
C ASP A 110 2.65 -12.83 23.56
N LEU A 111 1.50 -13.10 23.07
CA LEU A 111 0.62 -14.12 23.64
C LEU A 111 1.01 -15.44 23.03
N GLN A 112 1.95 -16.05 23.58
CA GLN A 112 2.52 -17.35 23.21
C GLN A 112 2.34 -17.78 21.72
N THR A 113 1.18 -17.52 21.09
CA THR A 113 0.88 -17.93 19.71
C THR A 113 0.09 -16.92 18.87
N THR A 114 -0.65 -15.98 19.48
CA THR A 114 -1.47 -14.99 18.74
C THR A 114 -1.23 -13.58 19.25
N TRP A 115 -1.47 -12.59 18.42
CA TRP A 115 -1.41 -11.17 18.76
C TRP A 115 -2.33 -10.35 17.86
N ILE A 116 -2.70 -9.16 18.33
CA ILE A 116 -3.55 -8.21 17.65
C ILE A 116 -2.78 -6.94 17.33
N SER A 117 -3.18 -6.25 16.27
CA SER A 117 -2.64 -4.94 15.90
C SER A 117 -3.75 -4.03 15.44
N PRO A 118 -3.60 -2.69 15.53
CA PRO A 118 -4.54 -1.77 14.90
C PRO A 118 -4.58 -2.03 13.38
N ALA A 119 -5.70 -1.62 12.74
CA ALA A 119 -5.84 -1.71 11.28
C ALA A 119 -4.78 -0.88 10.56
N ALA A 120 -4.46 0.30 11.13
CA ALA A 120 -3.39 1.16 10.66
C ALA A 120 -2.79 1.95 11.84
N PHE A 121 -1.53 2.34 11.71
CA PHE A 121 -0.82 3.12 12.73
C PHE A 121 0.18 4.10 12.08
N GLU A 122 0.50 5.17 12.80
CA GLU A 122 1.47 6.17 12.34
C GLU A 122 2.87 5.89 12.91
N LYS A 123 3.89 5.94 12.05
CA LYS A 123 5.29 5.82 12.43
C LYS A 123 6.18 6.62 11.48
N ASP A 124 7.04 7.47 12.05
CA ASP A 124 8.07 8.25 11.34
C ASP A 124 7.53 9.04 10.13
N GLY A 125 6.29 9.57 10.24
CA GLY A 125 5.63 10.32 9.18
C GLY A 125 4.96 9.46 8.09
N PHE A 126 4.82 8.16 8.33
CA PHE A 126 4.05 7.24 7.50
C PHE A 126 2.85 6.69 8.26
N VAL A 127 1.73 6.54 7.60
CA VAL A 127 0.63 5.69 8.07
C VAL A 127 0.82 4.33 7.41
N LEU A 128 1.00 3.32 8.23
CA LEU A 128 1.22 1.93 7.83
C LEU A 128 -0.03 1.12 8.13
N ASP A 129 -0.44 0.28 7.20
CA ASP A 129 -1.50 -0.72 7.40
C ASP A 129 -0.99 -2.12 7.03
N PHE A 130 -1.68 -3.14 7.53
CA PHE A 130 -1.33 -4.51 7.24
C PHE A 130 -1.94 -5.00 5.94
N HIS A 131 -1.12 -5.68 5.15
CA HIS A 131 -1.53 -6.49 4.03
C HIS A 131 -1.00 -7.91 4.27
N GLU A 132 -1.83 -8.75 4.86
CA GLU A 132 -1.43 -10.05 5.42
C GLU A 132 -0.33 -9.88 6.48
N VAL A 133 0.82 -10.53 6.31
CA VAL A 133 1.97 -10.46 7.24
C VAL A 133 2.99 -9.36 6.89
N HIS A 134 2.64 -8.47 5.97
CA HIS A 134 3.50 -7.38 5.52
C HIS A 134 2.80 -6.03 5.73
N LEU A 135 3.59 -4.97 5.72
CA LEU A 135 3.08 -3.61 5.82
C LEU A 135 3.03 -2.92 4.47
N ASN A 136 2.00 -2.12 4.30
CA ASN A 136 1.83 -1.16 3.22
C ASN A 136 1.97 0.26 3.78
N VAL A 137 2.57 1.16 3.00
CA VAL A 137 2.47 2.61 3.26
C VAL A 137 1.15 3.10 2.70
N ALA A 138 0.19 3.36 3.58
CA ALA A 138 -1.17 3.79 3.25
C ALA A 138 -1.33 5.32 3.14
N GLU A 139 -0.49 6.07 3.84
CA GLU A 139 -0.46 7.55 3.78
C GLU A 139 0.95 8.05 4.13
N VAL A 140 1.33 9.16 3.54
CA VAL A 140 2.58 9.88 3.85
C VAL A 140 2.22 11.21 4.49
N LYS A 141 2.68 11.46 5.72
CA LYS A 141 2.54 12.72 6.44
C LYS A 141 3.85 13.50 6.52
N SER A 142 4.97 12.84 6.21
CA SER A 142 6.28 13.47 6.16
C SER A 142 6.32 14.55 5.09
N ARG A 143 6.83 15.74 5.45
CA ARG A 143 7.00 16.90 4.55
C ARG A 143 8.43 17.07 4.07
N GLN A 144 9.25 16.04 4.17
CA GLN A 144 10.62 16.06 3.68
C GLN A 144 10.65 16.07 2.14
N SER A 145 11.55 16.86 1.57
CA SER A 145 11.74 16.90 0.10
C SER A 145 12.20 15.56 -0.49
N ILE A 146 12.96 14.80 0.29
CA ILE A 146 13.41 13.45 -0.06
C ILE A 146 12.78 12.49 0.91
N LEU A 147 11.96 11.59 0.39
CA LEU A 147 11.27 10.55 1.15
C LEU A 147 11.98 9.21 0.97
N THR A 148 12.48 8.63 2.04
CA THR A 148 13.01 7.26 2.02
C THR A 148 12.00 6.35 2.70
N VAL A 149 11.45 5.39 1.94
CA VAL A 149 10.52 4.42 2.51
C VAL A 149 11.28 3.42 3.35
N PRO A 150 10.92 3.23 4.65
CA PRO A 150 11.61 2.31 5.52
C PRO A 150 11.57 0.87 4.99
N TYR A 151 12.58 0.09 5.32
CA TYR A 151 12.66 -1.33 4.96
C TYR A 151 11.66 -2.18 5.75
N SER A 152 11.55 -1.89 7.04
CA SER A 152 10.71 -2.62 7.98
C SER A 152 10.32 -1.74 9.15
N TYR A 153 9.33 -2.18 9.87
CA TYR A 153 8.94 -1.63 11.16
C TYR A 153 9.25 -2.65 12.26
N GLU A 154 10.09 -2.26 13.23
CA GLU A 154 10.41 -3.08 14.38
C GLU A 154 9.33 -2.88 15.45
N TYR A 155 8.61 -3.94 15.78
CA TYR A 155 7.52 -3.92 16.76
C TYR A 155 7.93 -4.47 18.13
N ASP A 156 9.02 -5.23 18.20
CA ASP A 156 9.60 -5.74 19.45
C ASP A 156 11.13 -5.59 19.39
N ALA A 157 11.62 -4.47 19.91
CA ALA A 157 13.04 -4.15 19.92
C ALA A 157 13.87 -5.14 20.77
N LYS A 158 13.28 -5.73 21.83
CA LYS A 158 13.99 -6.69 22.69
C LYS A 158 14.24 -8.03 21.99
N ARG A 159 13.36 -8.40 21.06
CA ARG A 159 13.43 -9.67 20.33
C ARG A 159 13.82 -9.48 18.86
N HIS A 160 14.12 -8.26 18.44
CA HIS A 160 14.45 -7.89 17.05
C HIS A 160 13.40 -8.36 16.03
N LYS A 161 12.12 -8.27 16.41
CA LYS A 161 11.03 -8.66 15.53
C LYS A 161 10.52 -7.46 14.74
N SER A 162 10.39 -7.63 13.44
CA SER A 162 9.95 -6.58 12.54
C SER A 162 9.05 -7.12 11.43
N PHE A 163 8.15 -6.24 10.96
CA PHE A 163 7.39 -6.46 9.72
C PHE A 163 8.06 -5.75 8.58
N ARG A 164 8.19 -6.42 7.44
CA ARG A 164 8.69 -5.82 6.22
C ARG A 164 7.63 -4.91 5.60
N ILE A 165 8.05 -3.76 5.12
CA ILE A 165 7.21 -2.88 4.31
C ILE A 165 7.44 -3.28 2.85
N THR A 166 6.41 -3.85 2.22
CA THR A 166 6.51 -4.43 0.88
C THR A 166 5.70 -3.68 -0.17
N SER A 167 4.84 -2.76 0.26
CA SER A 167 4.00 -1.98 -0.63
C SER A 167 4.07 -0.49 -0.28
N PHE A 168 4.07 0.34 -1.30
CA PHE A 168 3.94 1.79 -1.20
C PHE A 168 2.72 2.21 -2.01
N ASN A 169 1.57 2.26 -1.35
CA ASN A 169 0.29 2.56 -2.00
C ASN A 169 -0.50 3.61 -1.19
N PRO A 170 -0.03 4.84 -1.12
CA PRO A 170 -0.73 5.88 -0.38
C PRO A 170 -2.12 6.15 -0.97
N HIS A 171 -3.13 6.16 -0.09
CA HIS A 171 -4.52 6.43 -0.48
C HIS A 171 -4.81 7.92 -0.66
N LYS A 172 -3.93 8.79 -0.15
CA LYS A 172 -3.99 10.24 -0.29
C LYS A 172 -2.83 10.74 -1.14
N MET A 173 -2.99 11.95 -1.68
CA MET A 173 -1.92 12.67 -2.34
C MET A 173 -0.73 12.86 -1.39
N LEU A 174 0.47 12.77 -1.93
CA LEU A 174 1.68 13.07 -1.16
C LEU A 174 1.74 14.57 -0.84
N PRO A 175 2.34 14.95 0.30
CA PRO A 175 2.63 16.35 0.60
C PRO A 175 3.44 17.03 -0.51
N ASP A 176 3.13 18.30 -0.80
CA ASP A 176 3.72 19.05 -1.91
C ASP A 176 5.23 19.24 -1.80
N GLU A 177 5.78 19.09 -0.61
CA GLU A 177 7.22 19.18 -0.35
C GLU A 177 8.00 17.98 -0.88
N VAL A 178 7.35 16.81 -1.05
CA VAL A 178 8.01 15.59 -1.51
C VAL A 178 8.38 15.71 -2.99
N LYS A 179 9.68 15.71 -3.28
CA LYS A 179 10.22 15.82 -4.66
C LYS A 179 10.85 14.54 -5.16
N GLN A 180 11.41 13.73 -4.26
CA GLN A 180 12.04 12.47 -4.60
C GLN A 180 11.62 11.38 -3.62
N ILE A 181 11.51 10.15 -4.12
CA ILE A 181 11.14 8.98 -3.32
C ILE A 181 12.18 7.90 -3.53
N TYR A 182 12.67 7.31 -2.45
CA TYR A 182 13.57 6.16 -2.47
C TYR A 182 12.86 4.93 -1.93
N LEU A 183 12.76 3.91 -2.77
CA LEU A 183 12.13 2.62 -2.48
C LEU A 183 13.20 1.56 -2.26
N GLY A 184 13.11 0.84 -1.15
CA GLY A 184 14.04 -0.21 -0.77
C GLY A 184 13.85 -1.53 -1.54
N ASP A 185 14.67 -2.53 -1.16
CA ASP A 185 14.71 -3.86 -1.77
C ASP A 185 13.40 -4.63 -1.64
N ASN A 186 12.64 -4.36 -0.57
CA ASN A 186 11.42 -5.09 -0.23
C ASN A 186 10.18 -4.61 -0.97
N ILE A 187 10.17 -3.39 -1.48
CA ILE A 187 8.98 -2.84 -2.13
C ILE A 187 8.74 -3.59 -3.44
N VAL A 188 7.62 -4.29 -3.51
CA VAL A 188 7.23 -5.08 -4.70
C VAL A 188 5.98 -4.55 -5.38
N SER A 189 5.28 -3.62 -4.72
CA SER A 189 4.05 -2.99 -5.23
C SER A 189 4.01 -1.51 -4.95
N LEU A 190 3.56 -0.73 -5.94
CA LEU A 190 3.32 0.72 -5.85
C LEU A 190 1.83 1.08 -5.90
N GLY A 191 0.94 0.09 -5.74
CA GLY A 191 -0.49 0.26 -5.90
C GLY A 191 -0.94 0.31 -7.36
N GLN A 192 -2.20 -0.03 -7.59
CA GLN A 192 -2.79 0.05 -8.93
C GLN A 192 -3.18 1.50 -9.24
N GLY A 193 -2.86 1.97 -10.44
CA GLY A 193 -3.29 3.28 -10.96
C GLY A 193 -2.29 4.42 -10.84
N LEU A 194 -1.00 4.14 -10.69
CA LEU A 194 0.06 5.15 -10.65
C LEU A 194 0.41 5.74 -12.01
N VAL A 195 0.00 5.10 -13.09
CA VAL A 195 0.20 5.61 -14.44
C VAL A 195 -0.82 6.72 -14.67
N GLY A 196 -0.36 7.96 -14.66
CA GLY A 196 -1.08 9.15 -15.13
C GLY A 196 -2.05 9.85 -14.19
N LEU A 197 -2.47 9.24 -13.08
CA LEU A 197 -3.22 9.90 -12.01
C LEU A 197 -2.42 9.76 -10.72
N SER A 198 -1.25 10.35 -10.73
CA SER A 198 -0.29 10.09 -9.67
C SER A 198 -0.81 10.56 -8.33
N ARG A 199 -1.12 9.62 -7.46
CA ARG A 199 -1.25 9.88 -6.01
C ARG A 199 0.03 10.47 -5.44
N PHE A 200 1.11 10.44 -6.20
CA PHE A 200 2.37 11.14 -5.89
C PHE A 200 2.30 12.66 -6.12
N GLY A 201 1.25 13.14 -6.78
CA GLY A 201 1.15 14.55 -7.16
C GLY A 201 2.12 14.92 -8.30
N ASN A 202 1.88 16.09 -8.88
CA ASN A 202 2.71 16.60 -9.99
C ASN A 202 4.09 17.07 -9.52
N GLN A 203 4.36 17.14 -8.23
CA GLN A 203 5.60 17.68 -7.65
C GLN A 203 6.72 16.65 -7.53
N VAL A 204 6.45 15.35 -7.64
CA VAL A 204 7.47 14.30 -7.55
C VAL A 204 8.27 14.23 -8.84
N ALA A 205 9.53 14.62 -8.76
CA ALA A 205 10.43 14.69 -9.92
C ALA A 205 11.11 13.34 -10.24
N ALA A 206 11.24 12.45 -9.25
CA ALA A 206 11.84 11.14 -9.46
C ALA A 206 11.46 10.14 -8.38
N VAL A 207 11.32 8.88 -8.78
CA VAL A 207 11.28 7.73 -7.89
C VAL A 207 12.51 6.85 -8.16
N HIS A 208 13.24 6.53 -7.11
CA HIS A 208 14.45 5.71 -7.17
C HIS A 208 14.18 4.37 -6.50
N VAL A 209 14.50 3.30 -7.19
CA VAL A 209 14.37 1.93 -6.67
C VAL A 209 15.77 1.40 -6.39
N SER A 210 15.94 0.75 -5.24
CA SER A 210 17.19 0.09 -4.90
C SER A 210 17.65 -0.87 -6.00
N PRO A 211 18.95 -0.88 -6.37
CA PRO A 211 19.48 -1.80 -7.37
C PRO A 211 19.32 -3.28 -6.98
N ASN A 212 19.18 -3.57 -5.68
CA ASN A 212 18.98 -4.93 -5.15
C ASN A 212 17.52 -5.38 -5.17
N ASN A 213 16.58 -4.51 -5.48
CA ASN A 213 15.16 -4.88 -5.58
C ASN A 213 14.99 -5.95 -6.67
N LYS A 214 14.20 -6.99 -6.37
CA LYS A 214 14.05 -8.19 -7.23
C LYS A 214 12.84 -8.14 -8.17
N LYS A 215 12.01 -7.10 -8.06
CA LYS A 215 10.75 -6.97 -8.81
C LYS A 215 10.62 -5.63 -9.52
N LEU A 216 11.22 -4.58 -8.97
CA LEU A 216 11.13 -3.23 -9.49
C LEU A 216 12.52 -2.70 -9.82
N CYS A 217 12.60 -1.83 -10.82
CA CYS A 217 13.79 -1.02 -11.09
C CYS A 217 13.37 0.39 -11.49
N SER A 218 14.29 1.32 -11.50
CA SER A 218 14.03 2.68 -11.96
C SER A 218 15.11 3.13 -12.95
N GLU A 219 14.67 3.89 -13.93
CA GLU A 219 15.55 4.62 -14.86
C GLU A 219 14.96 6.00 -15.08
N ASP A 220 15.81 7.00 -15.01
CA ASP A 220 15.43 8.41 -15.22
C ASP A 220 14.25 8.89 -14.35
N GLY A 221 14.09 8.30 -13.15
CA GLY A 221 13.00 8.60 -12.22
C GLY A 221 11.67 7.89 -12.50
N ALA A 222 11.55 7.20 -13.62
CA ALA A 222 10.45 6.31 -13.91
C ALA A 222 10.66 4.93 -13.28
N VAL A 223 9.59 4.24 -12.93
CA VAL A 223 9.65 2.92 -12.25
C VAL A 223 9.04 1.86 -13.14
N TYR A 224 9.70 0.74 -13.19
CA TYR A 224 9.34 -0.41 -14.00
C TYR A 224 9.23 -1.67 -13.17
N ARG A 225 8.32 -2.57 -13.57
CA ARG A 225 8.31 -3.97 -13.16
C ARG A 225 9.16 -4.77 -14.12
N TYR A 226 9.90 -5.75 -13.59
CA TYR A 226 10.71 -6.64 -14.41
C TYR A 226 10.74 -8.07 -13.85
N HIS A 227 11.07 -9.02 -14.71
CA HIS A 227 11.50 -10.35 -14.31
C HIS A 227 12.91 -10.66 -14.85
N LEU A 228 13.51 -11.71 -14.32
CA LEU A 228 14.81 -12.19 -14.80
C LEU A 228 14.62 -13.31 -15.81
N LYS A 229 15.18 -13.16 -17.00
CA LYS A 229 15.31 -14.21 -18.00
C LYS A 229 16.80 -14.37 -18.33
N ASN A 230 17.36 -15.56 -18.10
CA ASN A 230 18.79 -15.81 -18.29
C ASN A 230 19.71 -14.83 -17.54
N LYS A 231 19.33 -14.44 -16.32
CA LYS A 231 20.01 -13.42 -15.47
C LYS A 231 19.94 -11.98 -15.98
N GLU A 232 19.29 -11.72 -17.11
CA GLU A 232 19.06 -10.38 -17.62
C GLU A 232 17.68 -9.87 -17.20
N ARG A 233 17.58 -8.54 -16.99
CA ARG A 233 16.30 -7.89 -16.67
C ARG A 233 15.46 -7.72 -17.94
N VAL A 234 14.27 -8.30 -17.95
CA VAL A 234 13.25 -8.07 -18.98
C VAL A 234 12.17 -7.21 -18.37
N ILE A 235 11.92 -6.06 -18.98
CA ILE A 235 10.91 -5.12 -18.51
C ILE A 235 9.53 -5.62 -18.92
N ASP A 236 8.66 -5.77 -17.92
CA ASP A 236 7.27 -6.21 -18.10
C ASP A 236 6.33 -5.03 -18.30
N GLU A 237 6.53 -3.99 -17.46
CA GLU A 237 5.56 -2.90 -17.32
C GLU A 237 6.24 -1.61 -16.85
N LEU A 238 5.82 -0.46 -17.40
CA LEU A 238 6.12 0.85 -16.87
C LEU A 238 5.04 1.23 -15.84
N ILE A 239 5.43 1.35 -14.56
CA ILE A 239 4.50 1.54 -13.44
C ILE A 239 4.31 3.02 -13.09
N TYR A 240 5.36 3.83 -13.20
CA TYR A 240 5.34 5.23 -12.82
C TYR A 240 6.20 6.07 -13.75
N VAL A 241 5.68 7.24 -14.10
CA VAL A 241 6.37 8.27 -14.92
C VAL A 241 6.38 9.59 -14.15
N PRO A 242 7.54 10.23 -13.99
CA PRO A 242 7.62 11.56 -13.38
C PRO A 242 7.06 12.63 -14.33
N THR A 243 5.95 13.26 -13.93
CA THR A 243 5.18 14.16 -14.80
C THR A 243 5.83 15.53 -15.04
N GLN A 244 6.83 15.90 -14.22
CA GLN A 244 7.53 17.19 -14.30
C GLN A 244 8.73 17.20 -15.27
N LYS A 245 9.03 16.07 -15.89
CA LYS A 245 10.19 15.99 -16.78
C LYS A 245 9.92 16.60 -18.15
N LYS A 246 10.92 17.33 -18.66
CA LYS A 246 10.95 17.81 -20.04
C LYS A 246 11.42 16.75 -21.03
N SER A 247 12.24 15.85 -20.57
CA SER A 247 12.77 14.73 -21.37
C SER A 247 12.72 13.45 -20.56
N LEU A 248 12.31 12.35 -21.18
CA LEU A 248 12.17 11.04 -20.56
C LEU A 248 12.85 9.97 -21.39
N LYS A 249 13.67 9.15 -20.73
CA LYS A 249 14.26 7.96 -21.33
C LYS A 249 13.51 6.73 -20.85
N LEU A 250 12.92 5.97 -21.77
CA LEU A 250 12.18 4.75 -21.49
C LEU A 250 13.05 3.53 -21.72
N LEU A 251 13.05 2.61 -20.76
CA LEU A 251 13.68 1.30 -20.90
C LEU A 251 12.96 0.48 -21.98
N PRO A 252 13.67 -0.45 -22.65
CA PRO A 252 13.07 -1.30 -23.66
C PRO A 252 11.99 -2.18 -23.03
N MET A 253 10.82 -2.19 -23.64
CA MET A 253 9.70 -3.06 -23.31
C MET A 253 9.02 -3.51 -24.60
N PRO A 254 8.43 -4.71 -24.66
CA PRO A 254 7.83 -5.20 -25.91
C PRO A 254 6.80 -4.25 -26.48
N ARG A 255 6.06 -3.58 -25.62
CA ARG A 255 4.94 -2.71 -25.95
C ARG A 255 4.81 -1.56 -24.98
N LEU A 256 4.55 -0.36 -25.46
CA LEU A 256 4.14 0.79 -24.67
C LEU A 256 2.61 0.89 -24.79
N GLU A 257 1.92 0.47 -23.76
CA GLU A 257 0.47 0.33 -23.75
C GLU A 257 -0.27 1.67 -23.66
N LYS A 258 -1.58 1.64 -23.93
CA LYS A 258 -2.47 2.79 -23.77
C LYS A 258 -2.33 3.41 -22.37
N ASN A 259 -2.31 4.76 -22.34
CA ASN A 259 -2.21 5.57 -21.11
C ASN A 259 -0.94 5.35 -20.27
N THR A 260 0.09 4.75 -20.83
CA THR A 260 1.34 4.45 -20.11
C THR A 260 2.13 5.72 -19.77
N VAL A 261 2.21 6.68 -20.67
CA VAL A 261 2.83 7.99 -20.44
C VAL A 261 1.76 9.06 -20.59
N THR A 262 1.07 9.38 -19.51
CA THR A 262 -0.06 10.30 -19.56
C THR A 262 0.06 11.41 -18.52
N GLY A 263 -0.51 12.59 -18.81
CA GLY A 263 -0.52 13.72 -17.89
C GLY A 263 0.83 14.42 -17.71
N CYS A 264 1.80 14.14 -18.57
CA CYS A 264 3.13 14.75 -18.53
C CYS A 264 3.11 16.12 -19.20
N ALA A 265 2.63 17.14 -18.48
CA ALA A 265 2.40 18.48 -19.02
C ALA A 265 3.67 19.18 -19.52
N GLU A 266 4.83 18.87 -18.95
CA GLU A 266 6.10 19.50 -19.27
C GLU A 266 6.96 18.67 -20.25
N LEU A 267 6.53 17.47 -20.65
CA LEU A 267 7.30 16.55 -21.46
C LEU A 267 7.42 17.07 -22.90
N GLU A 268 8.63 17.37 -23.34
CA GLU A 268 8.96 17.90 -24.66
C GLU A 268 9.54 16.81 -25.57
N SER A 269 10.29 15.85 -25.00
CA SER A 269 10.94 14.77 -25.76
C SER A 269 10.94 13.43 -25.02
N VAL A 270 10.89 12.34 -25.79
CA VAL A 270 10.98 10.97 -25.27
C VAL A 270 11.98 10.17 -26.07
N TYR A 271 12.80 9.39 -25.39
CA TYR A 271 13.74 8.43 -25.97
C TYR A 271 13.26 7.01 -25.66
N VAL A 272 12.76 6.33 -26.66
CA VAL A 272 12.33 4.93 -26.60
C VAL A 272 13.50 4.06 -27.03
N LEU A 273 14.01 3.22 -26.11
CA LEU A 273 15.19 2.43 -26.40
C LEU A 273 14.89 1.21 -27.30
N PRO A 274 15.91 0.71 -28.04
CA PRO A 274 15.81 -0.51 -28.84
C PRO A 274 15.26 -1.69 -28.03
N GLY A 275 14.35 -2.44 -28.64
CA GLY A 275 13.63 -3.54 -28.01
C GLY A 275 12.14 -3.24 -27.80
N THR A 276 11.71 -1.98 -27.84
CA THR A 276 10.30 -1.62 -27.90
C THR A 276 9.80 -1.79 -29.33
N LYS A 277 8.77 -2.61 -29.50
CA LYS A 277 8.24 -2.98 -30.82
C LYS A 277 6.99 -2.21 -31.22
N VAL A 278 6.16 -1.83 -30.24
CA VAL A 278 4.86 -1.19 -30.50
C VAL A 278 4.62 -0.06 -29.51
N ILE A 279 4.19 1.08 -30.01
CA ILE A 279 3.60 2.19 -29.25
C ILE A 279 2.11 2.21 -29.60
N GLU A 280 1.26 1.90 -28.62
CA GLU A 280 -0.18 1.79 -28.82
C GLU A 280 -0.88 3.14 -28.94
N ALA A 281 -2.09 3.09 -29.48
CA ALA A 281 -2.99 4.25 -29.48
C ALA A 281 -3.16 4.79 -28.04
N HIS A 282 -3.14 6.13 -27.91
CA HIS A 282 -3.21 6.83 -26.61
C HIS A 282 -2.09 6.55 -25.61
N ALA A 283 -0.95 5.98 -26.02
CA ALA A 283 0.19 5.73 -25.13
C ALA A 283 0.74 7.03 -24.50
N PHE A 284 0.65 8.15 -25.22
CA PHE A 284 1.08 9.48 -24.77
C PHE A 284 -0.10 10.45 -24.70
N GLU A 285 -1.05 10.15 -23.86
CA GLU A 285 -2.22 11.02 -23.72
C GLU A 285 -1.94 12.17 -22.76
N ARG A 286 -2.49 13.36 -23.00
CA ARG A 286 -2.32 14.56 -22.15
C ARG A 286 -0.85 14.99 -21.96
N CYS A 287 -0.05 14.88 -23.02
CA CYS A 287 1.32 15.38 -23.07
C CYS A 287 1.39 16.58 -24.05
N PRO A 288 0.85 17.77 -23.70
CA PRO A 288 0.60 18.85 -24.65
C PRO A 288 1.87 19.47 -25.23
N LYS A 289 3.00 19.38 -24.52
CA LYS A 289 4.29 19.93 -24.95
C LYS A 289 5.16 18.91 -25.71
N LEU A 290 4.74 17.65 -25.82
CA LEU A 290 5.52 16.62 -26.51
C LEU A 290 5.66 16.96 -28.01
N ARG A 291 6.89 17.11 -28.46
CA ARG A 291 7.22 17.51 -29.82
C ARG A 291 8.07 16.49 -30.55
N LYS A 292 8.86 15.71 -29.81
CA LYS A 292 9.85 14.82 -30.43
C LYS A 292 9.90 13.48 -29.72
N VAL A 293 9.81 12.40 -30.47
CA VAL A 293 9.99 11.05 -30.00
C VAL A 293 11.07 10.35 -30.81
N TYR A 294 12.11 9.96 -30.11
CA TYR A 294 13.20 9.15 -30.64
C TYR A 294 12.87 7.69 -30.41
N LEU A 295 12.83 6.89 -31.47
CA LEU A 295 12.38 5.51 -31.40
C LEU A 295 13.20 4.59 -32.34
N PRO A 296 13.26 3.28 -32.06
CA PRO A 296 13.93 2.31 -32.92
C PRO A 296 13.34 2.28 -34.33
N GLU A 297 14.16 1.91 -35.31
CA GLU A 297 13.73 1.78 -36.73
C GLU A 297 12.54 0.84 -36.88
N ASP A 298 12.53 -0.26 -36.11
CA ASP A 298 11.55 -1.34 -36.21
C ASP A 298 10.36 -1.16 -35.23
N CYS A 299 10.22 0.00 -34.60
CA CYS A 299 9.12 0.28 -33.69
C CYS A 299 7.88 0.77 -34.47
N GLU A 300 6.78 0.02 -34.37
CA GLU A 300 5.48 0.43 -34.88
C GLU A 300 4.85 1.49 -33.98
N VAL A 301 4.26 2.51 -34.59
CA VAL A 301 3.49 3.53 -33.86
C VAL A 301 2.06 3.51 -34.38
N GLN A 302 1.13 3.13 -33.51
CA GLN A 302 -0.28 3.05 -33.87
C GLN A 302 -0.88 4.46 -34.06
N GLU A 303 -1.89 4.53 -34.90
CA GLU A 303 -2.66 5.75 -35.09
C GLU A 303 -3.26 6.23 -33.75
N GLY A 304 -3.18 7.54 -33.50
CA GLY A 304 -3.64 8.09 -32.22
C GLY A 304 -2.73 7.87 -31.01
N ALA A 305 -1.52 7.31 -31.16
CA ALA A 305 -0.56 7.12 -30.07
C ALA A 305 -0.29 8.40 -29.28
N PHE A 306 -0.42 9.53 -29.93
CA PHE A 306 -0.18 10.86 -29.40
C PHE A 306 -1.45 11.72 -29.40
N ALA A 307 -2.59 11.21 -29.01
CA ALA A 307 -3.87 11.92 -29.01
C ALA A 307 -3.89 13.12 -28.04
N ASN A 308 -4.82 14.06 -28.29
CA ASN A 308 -5.09 15.24 -27.45
C ASN A 308 -3.94 16.26 -27.32
N ARG A 309 -3.35 16.65 -28.45
CA ARG A 309 -2.35 17.71 -28.53
C ARG A 309 -2.56 18.64 -29.71
N SER A 310 -1.97 19.83 -29.60
CA SER A 310 -2.18 20.92 -30.54
C SER A 310 -1.22 20.94 -31.75
N LYS A 311 -0.16 20.09 -31.74
CA LYS A 311 0.88 20.09 -32.77
C LYS A 311 1.32 18.65 -33.09
N GLU A 312 1.83 18.41 -34.30
CA GLU A 312 2.42 17.15 -34.71
C GLU A 312 3.67 16.82 -33.89
N VAL A 313 3.91 15.51 -33.62
CA VAL A 313 5.15 15.01 -33.04
C VAL A 313 6.07 14.57 -34.16
N GLU A 314 7.30 15.07 -34.11
CA GLU A 314 8.39 14.59 -34.93
C GLU A 314 8.84 13.21 -34.42
N LEU A 315 8.79 12.20 -35.30
CA LEU A 315 9.32 10.87 -35.01
C LEU A 315 10.72 10.77 -35.62
N VAL A 316 11.72 10.62 -34.74
CA VAL A 316 13.11 10.44 -35.16
C VAL A 316 13.48 8.98 -34.96
N ARG A 317 13.72 8.25 -36.05
CA ARG A 317 14.08 6.85 -36.03
C ARG A 317 15.59 6.67 -36.02
N GLY A 318 16.07 5.64 -35.27
CA GLY A 318 17.49 5.35 -35.18
C GLY A 318 17.86 4.49 -33.96
N ASP A 319 19.16 4.29 -33.78
CA ASP A 319 19.70 3.65 -32.57
C ASP A 319 20.13 4.73 -31.55
N PHE A 320 19.44 4.80 -30.43
CA PHE A 320 19.68 5.79 -29.37
C PHE A 320 20.27 5.15 -28.11
N THR A 321 20.89 3.99 -28.19
CA THR A 321 21.53 3.29 -27.05
C THR A 321 22.68 4.10 -26.44
N GLY A 322 23.38 4.90 -27.23
CA GLY A 322 24.53 5.70 -26.83
C GLY A 322 24.23 7.03 -26.12
N ILE A 323 22.98 7.40 -25.93
CA ILE A 323 22.62 8.67 -25.26
C ILE A 323 22.93 8.56 -23.78
N ARG A 324 24.14 8.99 -23.38
CA ARG A 324 24.55 9.18 -21.99
C ARG A 324 23.81 10.42 -21.41
N ARG A 325 23.53 10.39 -20.12
CA ARG A 325 23.01 11.55 -19.37
C ARG A 325 23.85 12.78 -19.69
N VAL A 326 23.24 13.82 -20.23
CA VAL A 326 23.79 15.16 -20.14
C VAL A 326 23.72 15.52 -18.66
N ARG A 327 24.88 15.42 -17.97
CA ARG A 327 25.00 15.99 -16.63
C ARG A 327 24.81 17.48 -16.73
N ARG A 328 23.78 18.00 -16.13
CA ARG A 328 23.66 19.40 -15.69
C ARG A 328 23.28 19.43 -14.24
#